data_cf80b916700c92b8acbef3e7dcdb4059
#
_entry.id   cf80b916700c92b8acbef3e7dcdb4059
#
_cell.length_a   1.000
_cell.length_b   1.000
_cell.length_c   1.000
_cell.angle_alpha   90.00
_cell.angle_beta   90.00
_cell.angle_gamma   90.00
#
_symmetry.space_group_name_H-M   'P 1'
#
loop_
_entity.id
_entity.type
_entity.pdbx_description
1 polymer ?
#
loop_
_entity_poly.entity_id
_entity_poly.type
_entity_poly.pdbx_seq_one_letter_code
_entity_poly.pdbx_strand_id
1 'polypeptide(L)'
;MLIKDDVLRQVTARTLRVKEEDLTPEVMLELTHLEAPDYEIKSLEGLEYAENLVVLNVSNNLLEELDPIRDLRNLEVLDVSRNQLRDLQALHGFRQLKRLNLSRNKLYTMDISSIAAMIDLEYLNLERAKVDSLEYLERCKKLEEVYINTENGPFSFAILGSLKKLKKLHMAGMRLFNIQDLSYLENIEELDLSTNLMSDISPLMLMKNLKRLNLSNCPYIHNYDVLKEFPNLTSINIAFNKADDFGFLKDLIHCESLHLQQTGFTDLTLLNKMKGLKRLNVSKNEIRNMDRFKAVEELEIFKAQFCQLEDIKFLRKATKLVYLDLYTNRIKDISILKNMKNMVNLNVGRNEIKDITCLKDMKQLQILSLENNDVKDLTPLKDLEDLCNVDLYNNVISNLKPLEHLGFISYLRLDHNAITDLTPLAHLKFLRSLTLKANYITDVTPLKDLQLLEALRLDDNPIEDTSVLESMEFYNKFTD
;
A
#
# COMPACT_ATOMS: atom_id res chain seq x y z
N MET A 1 -40.00 4.82 12.49
CA MET A 1 -38.83 5.58 12.04
C MET A 1 -38.67 5.32 10.54
N LEU A 2 -38.32 6.35 9.75
CA LEU A 2 -38.24 6.27 8.31
C LEU A 2 -37.14 5.30 7.87
N ILE A 3 -35.93 5.43 8.43
CA ILE A 3 -34.80 4.52 8.20
C ILE A 3 -34.80 3.45 9.27
N LYS A 4 -34.87 2.16 8.86
CA LYS A 4 -35.00 1.03 9.80
C LYS A 4 -33.67 0.63 10.43
N ASP A 5 -32.58 0.65 9.67
CA ASP A 5 -31.25 0.34 10.19
C ASP A 5 -30.78 1.46 11.12
N ASP A 6 -30.48 1.11 12.37
CA ASP A 6 -30.15 2.09 13.40
C ASP A 6 -28.88 2.88 13.09
N VAL A 7 -27.89 2.21 12.51
CA VAL A 7 -26.59 2.82 12.19
C VAL A 7 -26.73 3.73 10.97
N LEU A 8 -27.42 3.26 9.92
CA LEU A 8 -27.71 4.09 8.74
C LEU A 8 -28.48 5.34 9.12
N ARG A 9 -29.46 5.21 10.02
CA ARG A 9 -30.26 6.33 10.52
C ARG A 9 -29.39 7.36 11.23
N GLN A 10 -28.50 6.92 12.13
CA GLN A 10 -27.59 7.81 12.85
C GLN A 10 -26.64 8.56 11.91
N VAL A 11 -26.02 7.85 10.93
CA VAL A 11 -25.13 8.45 9.96
C VAL A 11 -25.87 9.45 9.08
N THR A 12 -27.08 9.11 8.62
CA THR A 12 -27.92 10.00 7.80
C THR A 12 -28.31 11.26 8.57
N ALA A 13 -28.80 11.12 9.82
CA ALA A 13 -29.14 12.26 10.66
C ALA A 13 -27.95 13.18 10.92
N ARG A 14 -26.77 12.59 11.17
CA ARG A 14 -25.51 13.35 11.33
C ARG A 14 -25.14 14.10 10.06
N THR A 15 -25.27 13.47 8.90
CA THR A 15 -24.95 14.07 7.59
C THR A 15 -25.87 15.28 7.33
N LEU A 16 -27.16 15.12 7.61
CA LEU A 16 -28.15 16.20 7.44
C LEU A 16 -28.14 17.21 8.61
N ARG A 17 -27.40 16.93 9.69
CA ARG A 17 -27.31 17.78 10.89
C ARG A 17 -28.66 17.97 11.60
N VAL A 18 -29.48 16.91 11.61
CA VAL A 18 -30.77 16.84 12.28
C VAL A 18 -30.74 15.74 13.32
N LYS A 19 -31.79 15.65 14.17
CA LYS A 19 -31.97 14.50 15.05
C LYS A 19 -32.57 13.34 14.26
N GLU A 20 -32.35 12.10 14.74
CA GLU A 20 -32.91 10.89 14.12
C GLU A 20 -34.44 10.92 13.99
N GLU A 21 -35.14 11.50 14.98
CA GLU A 21 -36.59 11.66 15.03
C GLU A 21 -37.13 12.68 13.99
N ASP A 22 -36.27 13.59 13.49
CA ASP A 22 -36.65 14.62 12.52
C ASP A 22 -36.44 14.14 11.06
N LEU A 23 -35.96 12.92 10.84
CA LEU A 23 -35.85 12.35 9.50
C LEU A 23 -37.23 12.08 8.91
N THR A 24 -37.70 12.97 8.06
CA THR A 24 -38.94 12.85 7.28
C THR A 24 -38.62 12.73 5.78
N PRO A 25 -39.58 12.30 4.93
CA PRO A 25 -39.37 12.27 3.49
C PRO A 25 -38.91 13.62 2.91
N GLU A 26 -39.43 14.73 3.44
CA GLU A 26 -39.05 16.09 2.99
C GLU A 26 -37.58 16.42 3.33
N VAL A 27 -37.17 16.06 4.56
CA VAL A 27 -35.78 16.26 5.01
C VAL A 27 -34.82 15.37 4.20
N MET A 28 -35.24 14.16 3.83
CA MET A 28 -34.40 13.27 3.00
C MET A 28 -34.13 13.84 1.60
N LEU A 29 -34.94 14.73 1.07
CA LEU A 29 -34.68 15.40 -0.22
C LEU A 29 -33.44 16.34 -0.17
N GLU A 30 -32.99 16.74 1.02
CA GLU A 30 -31.76 17.53 1.19
C GLU A 30 -30.49 16.68 1.12
N LEU A 31 -30.63 15.33 1.21
CA LEU A 31 -29.50 14.42 1.18
C LEU A 31 -28.98 14.23 -0.25
N THR A 32 -27.83 14.83 -0.54
CA THR A 32 -27.17 14.70 -1.84
C THR A 32 -25.93 13.81 -1.81
N HIS A 33 -25.30 13.64 -0.64
CA HIS A 33 -24.11 12.84 -0.45
C HIS A 33 -24.23 12.06 0.86
N LEU A 34 -24.00 10.74 0.81
CA LEU A 34 -23.94 9.89 1.99
C LEU A 34 -22.71 9.00 1.97
N GLU A 35 -21.83 9.22 2.94
CA GLU A 35 -20.65 8.40 3.20
C GLU A 35 -20.85 7.60 4.49
N ALA A 36 -21.09 6.30 4.35
CA ALA A 36 -21.31 5.38 5.45
C ALA A 36 -20.54 4.05 5.29
N PRO A 37 -19.20 4.09 5.06
CA PRO A 37 -18.40 2.87 5.00
C PRO A 37 -18.10 2.32 6.39
N ASP A 38 -17.86 1.00 6.52
CA ASP A 38 -17.35 0.34 7.72
C ASP A 38 -18.29 0.38 8.96
N TYR A 39 -19.60 0.34 8.76
CA TYR A 39 -20.58 0.51 9.83
C TYR A 39 -21.44 -0.72 10.15
N GLU A 40 -21.25 -1.86 9.48
CA GLU A 40 -22.10 -3.06 9.61
C GLU A 40 -23.58 -2.85 9.24
N ILE A 41 -23.89 -1.89 8.38
CA ILE A 41 -25.25 -1.61 7.88
C ILE A 41 -25.78 -2.82 7.12
N LYS A 42 -27.02 -3.22 7.43
CA LYS A 42 -27.68 -4.41 6.85
C LYS A 42 -28.80 -4.08 5.87
N SER A 43 -29.37 -2.89 5.93
CA SER A 43 -30.47 -2.46 5.09
C SER A 43 -30.36 -1.00 4.72
N LEU A 44 -30.77 -0.69 3.48
CA LEU A 44 -30.88 0.69 2.97
C LEU A 44 -32.32 1.22 3.01
N GLU A 45 -33.27 0.48 3.64
CA GLU A 45 -34.65 0.93 3.75
C GLU A 45 -34.76 2.32 4.39
N GLY A 46 -35.51 3.19 3.73
CA GLY A 46 -35.66 4.61 4.08
C GLY A 46 -34.81 5.54 3.23
N LEU A 47 -33.82 5.03 2.48
CA LEU A 47 -33.08 5.85 1.49
C LEU A 47 -33.89 6.13 0.22
N GLU A 48 -34.96 5.38 -0.06
CA GLU A 48 -35.84 5.62 -1.21
C GLU A 48 -36.42 7.05 -1.25
N TYR A 49 -36.47 7.72 -0.11
CA TYR A 49 -36.92 9.13 -0.02
C TYR A 49 -35.82 10.16 -0.33
N ALA A 50 -34.55 9.72 -0.48
CA ALA A 50 -33.44 10.62 -0.81
C ALA A 50 -33.31 10.80 -2.33
N GLU A 51 -34.37 11.27 -3.00
CA GLU A 51 -34.45 11.36 -4.46
C GLU A 51 -33.33 12.20 -5.11
N ASN A 52 -32.74 13.15 -4.35
CA ASN A 52 -31.67 14.03 -4.79
C ASN A 52 -30.27 13.48 -4.51
N LEU A 53 -30.16 12.22 -4.07
CA LEU A 53 -28.87 11.59 -3.76
C LEU A 53 -28.02 11.42 -5.03
N VAL A 54 -26.81 11.99 -5.01
CA VAL A 54 -25.83 11.95 -6.12
C VAL A 54 -24.68 11.00 -5.81
N VAL A 55 -24.22 10.98 -4.56
CA VAL A 55 -23.11 10.13 -4.11
C VAL A 55 -23.57 9.25 -2.96
N LEU A 56 -23.41 7.94 -3.13
CA LEU A 56 -23.64 6.95 -2.09
C LEU A 56 -22.43 6.04 -1.96
N ASN A 57 -21.79 6.09 -0.80
CA ASN A 57 -20.77 5.13 -0.39
C ASN A 57 -21.23 4.38 0.86
N VAL A 58 -21.54 3.11 0.68
CA VAL A 58 -21.89 2.15 1.74
C VAL A 58 -20.97 0.92 1.67
N SER A 59 -19.74 1.14 1.31
CA SER A 59 -18.73 0.07 1.23
C SER A 59 -18.42 -0.54 2.59
N ASN A 60 -17.98 -1.80 2.58
CA ASN A 60 -17.62 -2.57 3.77
C ASN A 60 -18.74 -2.60 4.84
N ASN A 61 -19.90 -3.02 4.39
CA ASN A 61 -21.09 -3.22 5.21
C ASN A 61 -21.64 -4.66 5.04
N LEU A 62 -22.87 -4.93 5.44
CA LEU A 62 -23.49 -6.25 5.41
C LEU A 62 -24.71 -6.31 4.49
N LEU A 63 -24.76 -5.47 3.46
CA LEU A 63 -25.88 -5.37 2.53
C LEU A 63 -25.99 -6.63 1.65
N GLU A 64 -27.21 -7.18 1.55
CA GLU A 64 -27.53 -8.30 0.67
C GLU A 64 -28.27 -7.87 -0.61
N GLU A 65 -28.94 -6.72 -0.59
CA GLU A 65 -29.78 -6.20 -1.67
C GLU A 65 -29.67 -4.67 -1.79
N LEU A 66 -30.08 -4.12 -2.95
CA LEU A 66 -30.07 -2.70 -3.25
C LEU A 66 -31.47 -2.16 -3.61
N ASP A 67 -32.54 -2.93 -3.39
CA ASP A 67 -33.89 -2.55 -3.76
C ASP A 67 -34.34 -1.17 -3.25
N PRO A 68 -33.99 -0.73 -2.04
CA PRO A 68 -34.40 0.58 -1.57
C PRO A 68 -33.87 1.75 -2.40
N ILE A 69 -32.76 1.58 -3.13
CA ILE A 69 -32.18 2.67 -3.93
C ILE A 69 -32.60 2.62 -5.41
N ARG A 70 -33.42 1.63 -5.83
CA ARG A 70 -33.74 1.37 -7.24
C ARG A 70 -34.23 2.59 -8.04
N ASP A 71 -34.88 3.54 -7.37
CA ASP A 71 -35.47 4.72 -8.00
C ASP A 71 -34.64 6.00 -7.81
N LEU A 72 -33.47 5.94 -7.17
CA LEU A 72 -32.57 7.07 -6.98
C LEU A 72 -31.81 7.40 -8.29
N ARG A 73 -32.51 7.89 -9.28
CA ARG A 73 -32.01 8.07 -10.65
C ARG A 73 -30.95 9.17 -10.81
N ASN A 74 -30.76 10.02 -9.77
CA ASN A 74 -29.77 11.08 -9.76
C ASN A 74 -28.38 10.60 -9.31
N LEU A 75 -28.24 9.34 -8.89
CA LEU A 75 -26.94 8.79 -8.49
C LEU A 75 -25.94 8.81 -9.64
N GLU A 76 -24.80 9.49 -9.39
CA GLU A 76 -23.64 9.54 -10.25
C GLU A 76 -22.49 8.66 -9.74
N VAL A 77 -22.40 8.49 -8.41
CA VAL A 77 -21.35 7.68 -7.75
C VAL A 77 -21.99 6.69 -6.79
N LEU A 78 -21.69 5.41 -6.99
CA LEU A 78 -22.15 4.32 -6.13
C LEU A 78 -20.98 3.41 -5.76
N ASP A 79 -20.63 3.37 -4.47
CA ASP A 79 -19.73 2.39 -3.92
C ASP A 79 -20.47 1.46 -2.95
N VAL A 80 -20.65 0.21 -3.37
CA VAL A 80 -21.24 -0.87 -2.60
C VAL A 80 -20.26 -2.04 -2.45
N SER A 81 -18.96 -1.76 -2.60
CA SER A 81 -17.91 -2.77 -2.47
C SER A 81 -17.87 -3.39 -1.07
N ARG A 82 -17.32 -4.61 -0.97
CA ARG A 82 -17.18 -5.34 0.30
C ARG A 82 -18.51 -5.47 1.05
N ASN A 83 -19.56 -5.87 0.34
CA ASN A 83 -20.86 -6.22 0.88
C ASN A 83 -21.19 -7.70 0.60
N GLN A 84 -22.44 -8.07 0.72
CA GLN A 84 -22.91 -9.44 0.51
C GLN A 84 -23.98 -9.52 -0.58
N LEU A 85 -23.91 -8.59 -1.56
CA LEU A 85 -24.90 -8.47 -2.63
C LEU A 85 -25.01 -9.78 -3.44
N ARG A 86 -26.25 -10.10 -3.83
CA ARG A 86 -26.60 -11.32 -4.58
C ARG A 86 -26.92 -11.04 -6.04
N ASP A 87 -27.45 -9.86 -6.35
CA ASP A 87 -27.78 -9.42 -7.71
C ASP A 87 -27.68 -7.90 -7.86
N LEU A 88 -27.89 -7.41 -9.07
CA LEU A 88 -27.84 -5.99 -9.43
C LEU A 88 -29.15 -5.50 -10.06
N GLN A 89 -30.27 -6.22 -9.90
CA GLN A 89 -31.53 -5.86 -10.55
C GLN A 89 -32.01 -4.45 -10.18
N ALA A 90 -31.77 -4.04 -8.95
CA ALA A 90 -32.08 -2.68 -8.48
C ALA A 90 -31.36 -1.58 -9.29
N LEU A 91 -30.24 -1.89 -9.93
CA LEU A 91 -29.44 -0.93 -10.71
C LEU A 91 -29.94 -0.76 -12.17
N HIS A 92 -31.02 -1.44 -12.56
CA HIS A 92 -31.63 -1.24 -13.87
C HIS A 92 -32.11 0.21 -14.05
N GLY A 93 -31.57 0.90 -15.06
CA GLY A 93 -31.99 2.25 -15.39
C GLY A 93 -31.14 3.39 -14.81
N PHE A 94 -30.02 3.10 -14.12
CA PHE A 94 -29.06 4.11 -13.63
C PHE A 94 -28.21 4.67 -14.78
N ARG A 95 -28.82 5.43 -15.68
CA ARG A 95 -28.17 5.93 -16.92
C ARG A 95 -27.10 6.97 -16.66
N GLN A 96 -27.25 7.76 -15.59
CA GLN A 96 -26.36 8.86 -15.21
C GLN A 96 -25.19 8.44 -14.33
N LEU A 97 -25.13 7.16 -13.94
CA LEU A 97 -24.07 6.66 -13.11
C LEU A 97 -22.71 6.77 -13.83
N LYS A 98 -21.77 7.46 -13.22
CA LYS A 98 -20.42 7.69 -13.71
C LYS A 98 -19.40 6.75 -13.08
N ARG A 99 -19.60 6.43 -11.79
CA ARG A 99 -18.68 5.58 -11.03
C ARG A 99 -19.43 4.48 -10.29
N LEU A 100 -19.05 3.23 -10.54
CA LEU A 100 -19.62 2.04 -9.91
C LEU A 100 -18.53 1.15 -9.35
N ASN A 101 -18.55 0.92 -8.05
CA ASN A 101 -17.67 -0.03 -7.37
C ASN A 101 -18.50 -1.18 -6.77
N LEU A 102 -18.37 -2.37 -7.36
CA LEU A 102 -19.04 -3.61 -6.94
C LEU A 102 -18.06 -4.63 -6.36
N SER A 103 -16.79 -4.25 -6.19
CA SER A 103 -15.72 -5.19 -5.84
C SER A 103 -15.99 -5.91 -4.52
N ARG A 104 -15.49 -7.15 -4.41
CA ARG A 104 -15.56 -7.95 -3.18
C ARG A 104 -16.97 -8.16 -2.63
N ASN A 105 -17.94 -8.40 -3.51
CA ASN A 105 -19.25 -8.89 -3.13
C ASN A 105 -19.31 -10.43 -3.25
N LYS A 106 -20.22 -11.10 -2.53
CA LYS A 106 -20.36 -12.57 -2.52
C LYS A 106 -21.13 -13.12 -3.74
N LEU A 107 -20.94 -12.55 -4.88
CA LEU A 107 -21.70 -12.83 -6.09
C LEU A 107 -21.18 -14.12 -6.75
N TYR A 108 -21.93 -15.20 -6.62
CA TYR A 108 -21.55 -16.53 -7.18
C TYR A 108 -21.69 -16.59 -8.70
N THR A 109 -22.62 -15.87 -9.28
CA THR A 109 -22.76 -15.57 -10.71
C THR A 109 -23.50 -14.25 -10.82
N MET A 110 -22.79 -13.19 -11.20
CA MET A 110 -23.42 -11.87 -11.30
C MET A 110 -23.89 -11.64 -12.72
N ASP A 111 -25.20 -11.52 -12.87
CA ASP A 111 -25.76 -10.89 -14.06
C ASP A 111 -25.47 -9.38 -14.00
N ILE A 112 -24.51 -8.93 -14.79
CA ILE A 112 -24.14 -7.52 -14.92
C ILE A 112 -24.89 -6.84 -16.08
N SER A 113 -25.96 -7.44 -16.60
CA SER A 113 -26.73 -6.88 -17.73
C SER A 113 -27.25 -5.47 -17.43
N SER A 114 -27.54 -5.17 -16.17
CA SER A 114 -27.92 -3.83 -15.71
C SER A 114 -26.91 -2.75 -16.10
N ILE A 115 -25.61 -3.08 -16.18
CA ILE A 115 -24.55 -2.16 -16.57
C ILE A 115 -24.72 -1.66 -18.00
N ALA A 116 -25.34 -2.44 -18.88
CA ALA A 116 -25.57 -2.04 -20.28
C ALA A 116 -26.42 -0.75 -20.44
N ALA A 117 -27.19 -0.36 -19.42
CA ALA A 117 -27.95 0.88 -19.40
C ALA A 117 -27.12 2.10 -18.94
N MET A 118 -25.96 1.89 -18.32
CA MET A 118 -25.13 2.93 -17.69
C MET A 118 -24.19 3.57 -18.74
N ILE A 119 -24.76 4.28 -19.69
CA ILE A 119 -24.03 4.82 -20.86
C ILE A 119 -23.05 5.95 -20.49
N ASP A 120 -23.20 6.52 -19.31
CA ASP A 120 -22.33 7.58 -18.78
C ASP A 120 -21.20 7.05 -17.90
N LEU A 121 -21.08 5.72 -17.74
CA LEU A 121 -20.11 5.11 -16.86
C LEU A 121 -18.66 5.38 -17.33
N GLU A 122 -17.85 5.93 -16.42
CA GLU A 122 -16.44 6.30 -16.61
C GLU A 122 -15.51 5.36 -15.82
N TYR A 123 -15.98 4.87 -14.68
CA TYR A 123 -15.23 4.00 -13.78
C TYR A 123 -16.06 2.78 -13.40
N LEU A 124 -15.47 1.59 -13.51
CA LEU A 124 -16.08 0.33 -13.12
C LEU A 124 -15.06 -0.55 -12.38
N ASN A 125 -15.42 -0.96 -11.15
CA ASN A 125 -14.64 -1.93 -10.40
C ASN A 125 -15.46 -3.21 -10.14
N LEU A 126 -15.00 -4.32 -10.72
CA LEU A 126 -15.56 -5.66 -10.62
C LEU A 126 -14.56 -6.64 -9.96
N GLU A 127 -13.55 -6.15 -9.25
CA GLU A 127 -12.58 -7.03 -8.59
C GLU A 127 -13.25 -8.00 -7.62
N ARG A 128 -12.94 -9.30 -7.76
CA ARG A 128 -13.53 -10.39 -6.97
C ARG A 128 -15.06 -10.46 -7.05
N ALA A 129 -15.64 -9.88 -8.08
CA ALA A 129 -16.99 -10.15 -8.49
C ALA A 129 -16.95 -11.25 -9.56
N LYS A 130 -17.75 -12.32 -9.42
CA LYS A 130 -17.86 -13.37 -10.43
C LYS A 130 -18.75 -12.89 -11.56
N VAL A 131 -18.15 -12.53 -12.67
CA VAL A 131 -18.84 -11.97 -13.83
C VAL A 131 -18.82 -12.99 -14.96
N ASP A 132 -19.97 -13.33 -15.55
CA ASP A 132 -20.08 -14.33 -16.60
C ASP A 132 -19.69 -13.81 -17.99
N SER A 133 -19.93 -12.53 -18.28
CA SER A 133 -19.63 -11.89 -19.55
C SER A 133 -19.32 -10.41 -19.37
N LEU A 134 -18.46 -9.88 -20.24
CA LEU A 134 -18.18 -8.44 -20.35
C LEU A 134 -18.91 -7.78 -21.53
N GLU A 135 -19.72 -8.51 -22.31
CA GLU A 135 -20.41 -7.99 -23.48
C GLU A 135 -21.30 -6.79 -23.17
N TYR A 136 -21.88 -6.75 -21.98
CA TYR A 136 -22.70 -5.62 -21.51
C TYR A 136 -21.95 -4.29 -21.46
N LEU A 137 -20.61 -4.30 -21.41
CA LEU A 137 -19.77 -3.09 -21.44
C LEU A 137 -19.73 -2.43 -22.84
N GLU A 138 -20.21 -3.11 -23.89
CA GLU A 138 -20.21 -2.58 -25.26
C GLU A 138 -20.85 -1.19 -25.35
N ARG A 139 -21.86 -0.93 -24.53
CA ARG A 139 -22.60 0.35 -24.54
C ARG A 139 -21.95 1.43 -23.66
N CYS A 140 -21.04 1.07 -22.78
CA CYS A 140 -20.40 1.98 -21.82
C CYS A 140 -19.19 2.70 -22.46
N LYS A 141 -19.43 3.46 -23.55
CA LYS A 141 -18.37 4.07 -24.39
C LYS A 141 -17.59 5.20 -23.70
N LYS A 142 -18.00 5.61 -22.49
CA LYS A 142 -17.30 6.62 -21.69
C LYS A 142 -16.32 6.02 -20.69
N LEU A 143 -16.25 4.69 -20.55
CA LEU A 143 -15.35 4.02 -19.61
C LEU A 143 -13.88 4.41 -19.87
N GLU A 144 -13.26 4.95 -18.83
CA GLU A 144 -11.86 5.33 -18.79
C GLU A 144 -11.03 4.39 -17.89
N GLU A 145 -11.65 3.82 -16.84
CA GLU A 145 -11.00 2.94 -15.88
C GLU A 145 -11.83 1.68 -15.64
N VAL A 146 -11.22 0.50 -15.79
CA VAL A 146 -11.87 -0.81 -15.55
C VAL A 146 -10.96 -1.70 -14.71
N TYR A 147 -11.50 -2.24 -13.63
CA TYR A 147 -10.85 -3.19 -12.72
C TYR A 147 -11.61 -4.50 -12.77
N ILE A 148 -10.93 -5.56 -13.23
CA ILE A 148 -11.50 -6.91 -13.36
C ILE A 148 -10.53 -7.88 -12.71
N ASN A 149 -11.01 -8.66 -11.76
CA ASN A 149 -10.27 -9.80 -11.22
C ASN A 149 -11.30 -10.87 -10.89
N THR A 150 -11.46 -11.81 -11.80
CA THR A 150 -12.44 -12.90 -11.67
C THR A 150 -11.72 -14.23 -11.61
N GLU A 151 -11.97 -15.03 -10.59
CA GLU A 151 -11.33 -16.34 -10.42
C GLU A 151 -11.78 -17.39 -11.44
N ASN A 152 -12.85 -17.13 -12.21
CA ASN A 152 -13.48 -18.13 -13.06
C ASN A 152 -13.70 -17.61 -14.49
N GLY A 153 -12.94 -18.08 -15.40
CA GLY A 153 -13.42 -18.25 -16.70
C GLY A 153 -12.53 -17.85 -17.85
N PRO A 154 -12.72 -18.46 -18.99
CA PRO A 154 -12.28 -17.88 -20.24
C PRO A 154 -13.32 -16.87 -20.68
N PHE A 155 -13.18 -15.59 -20.32
CA PHE A 155 -13.89 -14.53 -21.01
C PHE A 155 -13.12 -14.17 -22.26
N SER A 156 -13.83 -13.83 -23.35
CA SER A 156 -13.24 -12.99 -24.36
C SER A 156 -13.13 -11.57 -23.85
N PHE A 157 -11.97 -10.97 -23.99
CA PHE A 157 -11.71 -9.57 -23.66
C PHE A 157 -11.79 -8.67 -24.88
N ALA A 158 -12.15 -9.21 -26.05
CA ALA A 158 -12.22 -8.49 -27.31
C ALA A 158 -13.15 -7.25 -27.24
N ILE A 159 -14.20 -7.33 -26.42
CA ILE A 159 -15.13 -6.22 -26.20
C ILE A 159 -14.43 -4.96 -25.66
N LEU A 160 -13.38 -5.11 -24.83
CA LEU A 160 -12.63 -4.00 -24.29
C LEU A 160 -12.01 -3.14 -25.41
N GLY A 161 -11.64 -3.73 -26.55
CA GLY A 161 -11.15 -3.01 -27.74
C GLY A 161 -12.14 -2.02 -28.33
N SER A 162 -13.44 -2.16 -28.02
CA SER A 162 -14.48 -1.21 -28.41
C SER A 162 -14.56 0.02 -27.53
N LEU A 163 -13.90 0.00 -26.35
CA LEU A 163 -13.91 1.07 -25.35
C LEU A 163 -12.79 2.08 -25.64
N LYS A 164 -13.01 2.96 -26.62
CA LYS A 164 -11.96 3.84 -27.14
C LYS A 164 -11.46 4.92 -26.14
N LYS A 165 -12.18 5.13 -25.03
CA LYS A 165 -11.74 6.04 -23.95
C LYS A 165 -10.98 5.34 -22.84
N LEU A 166 -10.89 4.00 -22.88
CA LEU A 166 -10.24 3.22 -21.83
C LEU A 166 -8.74 3.55 -21.75
N LYS A 167 -8.31 4.01 -20.59
CA LYS A 167 -6.94 4.42 -20.29
C LYS A 167 -6.30 3.52 -19.23
N LYS A 168 -7.10 3.00 -18.29
CA LYS A 168 -6.60 2.17 -17.20
C LYS A 168 -7.35 0.84 -17.16
N LEU A 169 -6.60 -0.25 -17.20
CA LEU A 169 -7.13 -1.60 -17.14
C LEU A 169 -6.34 -2.43 -16.11
N HIS A 170 -7.04 -2.95 -15.10
CA HIS A 170 -6.48 -3.83 -14.10
C HIS A 170 -7.09 -5.22 -14.21
N MET A 171 -6.24 -6.22 -14.50
CA MET A 171 -6.61 -7.61 -14.72
C MET A 171 -5.67 -8.56 -13.93
N ALA A 172 -5.33 -8.18 -12.70
CA ALA A 172 -4.43 -8.96 -11.88
C ALA A 172 -5.05 -10.27 -11.39
N GLY A 173 -4.28 -11.37 -11.38
CA GLY A 173 -4.69 -12.64 -10.76
C GLY A 173 -5.79 -13.42 -11.48
N MET A 174 -5.99 -13.20 -12.77
CA MET A 174 -7.05 -13.82 -13.56
C MET A 174 -6.65 -15.17 -14.19
N ARG A 175 -5.44 -15.67 -13.92
CA ARG A 175 -4.89 -16.88 -14.55
C ARG A 175 -4.86 -16.82 -16.07
N LEU A 176 -4.65 -15.65 -16.65
CA LEU A 176 -4.58 -15.46 -18.10
C LEU A 176 -3.37 -16.17 -18.70
N PHE A 177 -3.60 -17.06 -19.67
CA PHE A 177 -2.56 -17.72 -20.45
C PHE A 177 -2.30 -17.00 -21.78
N ASN A 178 -3.33 -16.34 -22.32
CA ASN A 178 -3.31 -15.62 -23.59
C ASN A 178 -3.92 -14.23 -23.40
N ILE A 179 -3.29 -13.23 -23.98
CA ILE A 179 -3.71 -11.82 -23.94
C ILE A 179 -3.89 -11.22 -25.33
N GLN A 180 -4.11 -12.05 -26.37
CA GLN A 180 -4.26 -11.58 -27.75
C GLN A 180 -5.42 -10.59 -27.91
N ASP A 181 -6.52 -10.77 -27.17
CA ASP A 181 -7.67 -9.85 -27.17
C ASP A 181 -7.31 -8.42 -26.73
N LEU A 182 -6.23 -8.25 -25.96
CA LEU A 182 -5.78 -6.94 -25.53
C LEU A 182 -5.05 -6.14 -26.61
N SER A 183 -4.66 -6.77 -27.74
CA SER A 183 -3.94 -6.10 -28.84
C SER A 183 -4.72 -4.93 -29.47
N TYR A 184 -6.04 -4.84 -29.23
CA TYR A 184 -6.90 -3.76 -29.74
C TYR A 184 -6.97 -2.52 -28.82
N LEU A 185 -6.27 -2.53 -27.67
CA LEU A 185 -6.31 -1.47 -26.64
C LEU A 185 -5.24 -0.40 -26.89
N GLU A 186 -5.34 0.35 -27.98
CA GLU A 186 -4.32 1.31 -28.40
C GLU A 186 -4.15 2.53 -27.45
N ASN A 187 -5.20 2.88 -26.69
CA ASN A 187 -5.25 4.10 -25.87
C ASN A 187 -4.88 3.88 -24.40
N ILE A 188 -4.50 2.65 -24.03
CA ILE A 188 -4.15 2.32 -22.66
C ILE A 188 -2.89 3.08 -22.22
N GLU A 189 -2.99 3.72 -21.05
CA GLU A 189 -1.90 4.41 -20.36
C GLU A 189 -1.39 3.62 -19.13
N GLU A 190 -2.27 2.85 -18.50
CA GLU A 190 -1.95 2.03 -17.33
C GLU A 190 -2.55 0.63 -17.48
N LEU A 191 -1.70 -0.39 -17.35
CA LEU A 191 -2.08 -1.79 -17.46
C LEU A 191 -1.48 -2.61 -16.33
N ASP A 192 -2.35 -3.28 -15.57
CA ASP A 192 -1.95 -4.26 -14.57
C ASP A 192 -2.36 -5.66 -15.00
N LEU A 193 -1.38 -6.49 -15.33
CA LEU A 193 -1.52 -7.91 -15.66
C LEU A 193 -0.79 -8.80 -14.64
N SER A 194 -0.50 -8.28 -13.44
CA SER A 194 0.26 -9.03 -12.44
C SER A 194 -0.44 -10.33 -12.01
N THR A 195 0.36 -11.29 -11.54
CA THR A 195 -0.15 -12.57 -11.02
C THR A 195 -0.96 -13.36 -12.06
N ASN A 196 -0.50 -13.36 -13.31
CA ASN A 196 -1.09 -14.10 -14.41
C ASN A 196 -0.13 -15.18 -14.95
N LEU A 197 -0.58 -15.98 -15.91
CA LEU A 197 0.11 -17.18 -16.41
C LEU A 197 0.54 -17.07 -17.87
N MET A 198 0.42 -15.90 -18.50
CA MET A 198 0.86 -15.69 -19.88
C MET A 198 2.39 -15.77 -19.97
N SER A 199 2.87 -16.30 -21.12
CA SER A 199 4.29 -16.37 -21.47
C SER A 199 4.68 -15.37 -22.58
N ASP A 200 3.72 -14.95 -23.39
CA ASP A 200 3.90 -14.01 -24.50
C ASP A 200 3.20 -12.69 -24.21
N ILE A 201 3.96 -11.60 -24.24
CA ILE A 201 3.47 -10.21 -24.07
C ILE A 201 3.57 -9.40 -25.37
N SER A 202 3.89 -10.04 -26.50
CA SER A 202 3.92 -9.37 -27.82
C SER A 202 2.61 -8.71 -28.23
N PRO A 203 1.39 -9.19 -27.82
CA PRO A 203 0.14 -8.50 -28.09
C PRO A 203 0.08 -7.06 -27.58
N LEU A 204 0.93 -6.68 -26.60
CA LEU A 204 0.97 -5.33 -26.05
C LEU A 204 1.69 -4.31 -26.96
N MET A 205 2.39 -4.76 -28.02
CA MET A 205 3.29 -3.91 -28.85
C MET A 205 2.63 -2.67 -29.46
N LEU A 206 1.31 -2.68 -29.62
CA LEU A 206 0.54 -1.56 -30.19
C LEU A 206 0.15 -0.49 -29.15
N MET A 207 0.35 -0.72 -27.85
CA MET A 207 0.00 0.20 -26.77
C MET A 207 1.03 1.32 -26.59
N LYS A 208 1.23 2.13 -27.63
CA LYS A 208 2.28 3.18 -27.65
C LYS A 208 2.08 4.31 -26.62
N ASN A 209 0.88 4.42 -26.03
CA ASN A 209 0.55 5.40 -24.98
C ASN A 209 0.84 4.89 -23.58
N LEU A 210 1.33 3.64 -23.43
CA LEU A 210 1.53 3.00 -22.13
C LEU A 210 2.59 3.75 -21.30
N LYS A 211 2.19 4.16 -20.10
CA LYS A 211 3.01 4.88 -19.11
C LYS A 211 3.33 4.01 -17.90
N ARG A 212 2.42 3.16 -17.50
CA ARG A 212 2.58 2.27 -16.34
C ARG A 212 2.18 0.84 -16.69
N LEU A 213 3.09 -0.10 -16.46
CA LEU A 213 2.89 -1.52 -16.73
C LEU A 213 3.32 -2.36 -15.52
N ASN A 214 2.38 -3.17 -15.02
CA ASN A 214 2.65 -4.15 -13.97
C ASN A 214 2.50 -5.57 -14.53
N LEU A 215 3.62 -6.30 -14.56
CA LEU A 215 3.73 -7.71 -14.94
C LEU A 215 4.32 -8.55 -13.79
N SER A 216 4.26 -8.07 -12.55
CA SER A 216 4.84 -8.80 -11.43
C SER A 216 4.17 -10.15 -11.19
N ASN A 217 4.95 -11.11 -10.72
CA ASN A 217 4.46 -12.45 -10.43
C ASN A 217 3.77 -13.14 -11.64
N CYS A 218 4.38 -13.02 -12.82
CA CYS A 218 3.98 -13.71 -14.05
C CYS A 218 5.09 -14.70 -14.45
N PRO A 219 5.16 -15.88 -13.82
CA PRO A 219 6.36 -16.74 -13.80
C PRO A 219 6.75 -17.34 -15.15
N TYR A 220 5.89 -17.25 -16.15
CA TYR A 220 6.15 -17.81 -17.49
C TYR A 220 6.63 -16.77 -18.50
N ILE A 221 6.68 -15.46 -18.14
CA ILE A 221 7.29 -14.45 -19.00
C ILE A 221 8.80 -14.49 -18.82
N HIS A 222 9.53 -14.77 -19.89
CA HIS A 222 10.99 -14.78 -19.89
C HIS A 222 11.59 -13.71 -20.81
N ASN A 223 10.87 -13.36 -21.90
CA ASN A 223 11.29 -12.37 -22.87
C ASN A 223 10.51 -11.05 -22.66
N TYR A 224 11.25 -9.97 -22.40
CA TYR A 224 10.74 -8.62 -22.20
C TYR A 224 11.10 -7.66 -23.34
N ASP A 225 11.57 -8.14 -24.49
CA ASP A 225 12.02 -7.30 -25.62
C ASP A 225 10.93 -6.36 -26.15
N VAL A 226 9.66 -6.74 -26.04
CA VAL A 226 8.54 -5.87 -26.43
C VAL A 226 8.51 -4.55 -25.66
N LEU A 227 9.12 -4.48 -24.46
CA LEU A 227 9.18 -3.25 -23.67
C LEU A 227 9.96 -2.12 -24.33
N LYS A 228 10.86 -2.44 -25.29
CA LYS A 228 11.57 -1.46 -26.12
C LYS A 228 10.63 -0.62 -26.99
N GLU A 229 9.44 -1.15 -27.25
CA GLU A 229 8.43 -0.52 -28.10
C GLU A 229 7.59 0.55 -27.40
N PHE A 230 7.80 0.80 -26.07
CA PHE A 230 6.99 1.73 -25.27
C PHE A 230 7.78 3.01 -24.94
N PRO A 231 7.78 4.03 -25.81
CA PRO A 231 8.60 5.23 -25.63
C PRO A 231 8.19 6.09 -24.44
N ASN A 232 6.92 5.95 -23.97
CA ASN A 232 6.36 6.75 -22.90
C ASN A 232 6.34 6.03 -21.54
N LEU A 233 6.94 4.84 -21.44
CA LEU A 233 6.90 4.04 -20.23
C LEU A 233 7.73 4.70 -19.11
N THR A 234 7.05 5.16 -18.06
CA THR A 234 7.64 5.79 -16.88
C THR A 234 7.68 4.87 -15.66
N SER A 235 6.85 3.83 -15.64
CA SER A 235 6.82 2.87 -14.54
C SER A 235 6.68 1.44 -15.03
N ILE A 236 7.58 0.57 -14.62
CA ILE A 236 7.54 -0.87 -14.91
C ILE A 236 7.76 -1.70 -13.64
N ASN A 237 6.92 -2.70 -13.44
CA ASN A 237 7.08 -3.69 -12.40
C ASN A 237 7.10 -5.09 -13.03
N ILE A 238 8.27 -5.76 -12.95
CA ILE A 238 8.45 -7.17 -13.34
C ILE A 238 8.93 -8.02 -12.17
N ALA A 239 8.71 -7.55 -10.93
CA ALA A 239 9.15 -8.24 -9.73
C ALA A 239 8.62 -9.69 -9.66
N PHE A 240 9.38 -10.58 -9.05
CA PHE A 240 9.06 -12.00 -8.89
C PHE A 240 8.93 -12.80 -10.19
N ASN A 241 9.57 -12.32 -11.25
CA ASN A 241 9.69 -13.02 -12.52
C ASN A 241 11.15 -13.40 -12.77
N LYS A 242 11.37 -14.36 -13.65
CA LYS A 242 12.72 -14.69 -14.10
C LYS A 242 12.89 -14.21 -15.54
N ALA A 243 13.70 -13.17 -15.76
CA ALA A 243 14.03 -12.73 -17.10
C ALA A 243 15.27 -13.43 -17.63
N ASP A 244 15.28 -13.81 -18.92
CA ASP A 244 16.44 -14.41 -19.57
C ASP A 244 17.51 -13.37 -19.92
N ASP A 245 17.09 -12.14 -20.22
CA ASP A 245 17.96 -10.99 -20.50
C ASP A 245 17.35 -9.69 -19.98
N PHE A 246 18.20 -8.74 -19.63
CA PHE A 246 17.82 -7.40 -19.15
C PHE A 246 18.25 -6.28 -20.12
N GLY A 247 18.66 -6.61 -21.35
CA GLY A 247 19.11 -5.65 -22.35
C GLY A 247 18.08 -4.57 -22.68
N PHE A 248 16.78 -4.90 -22.61
CA PHE A 248 15.67 -3.98 -22.85
C PHE A 248 15.67 -2.76 -21.91
N LEU A 249 16.24 -2.87 -20.70
CA LEU A 249 16.34 -1.76 -19.75
C LEU A 249 17.11 -0.56 -20.28
N LYS A 250 18.06 -0.76 -21.22
CA LYS A 250 18.85 0.34 -21.81
C LYS A 250 18.00 1.30 -22.64
N ASP A 251 16.83 0.87 -23.09
CA ASP A 251 15.93 1.62 -23.96
C ASP A 251 14.84 2.37 -23.19
N LEU A 252 14.60 2.00 -21.91
CA LEU A 252 13.61 2.62 -21.02
C LEU A 252 14.15 3.91 -20.37
N ILE A 253 14.64 4.84 -21.18
CA ILE A 253 15.35 6.04 -20.71
C ILE A 253 14.49 7.02 -19.91
N HIS A 254 13.18 6.98 -20.07
CA HIS A 254 12.21 7.83 -19.37
C HIS A 254 11.62 7.17 -18.12
N CYS A 255 12.10 5.97 -17.74
CA CYS A 255 11.62 5.26 -16.59
C CYS A 255 11.97 6.00 -15.28
N GLU A 256 10.93 6.31 -14.49
CA GLU A 256 11.03 6.94 -13.17
C GLU A 256 10.84 5.93 -12.03
N SER A 257 10.15 4.82 -12.28
CA SER A 257 9.85 3.79 -11.28
C SER A 257 10.10 2.39 -11.82
N LEU A 258 11.07 1.68 -11.22
CA LEU A 258 11.50 0.36 -11.68
C LEU A 258 11.51 -0.64 -10.53
N HIS A 259 10.76 -1.74 -10.71
CA HIS A 259 10.68 -2.84 -9.76
C HIS A 259 11.20 -4.13 -10.38
N LEU A 260 12.38 -4.57 -9.92
CA LEU A 260 13.10 -5.76 -10.37
C LEU A 260 13.33 -6.77 -9.24
N GLN A 261 12.54 -6.70 -8.18
CA GLN A 261 12.71 -7.57 -7.02
C GLN A 261 12.63 -9.06 -7.43
N GLN A 262 13.65 -9.85 -7.02
CA GLN A 262 13.67 -11.31 -7.24
C GLN A 262 13.48 -11.71 -8.72
N THR A 263 14.24 -11.06 -9.62
CA THR A 263 14.19 -11.34 -11.07
C THR A 263 15.44 -12.04 -11.60
N GLY A 264 16.51 -12.12 -10.79
CA GLY A 264 17.85 -12.51 -11.25
C GLY A 264 18.65 -11.35 -11.85
N PHE A 265 18.17 -10.11 -11.69
CA PHE A 265 18.89 -8.90 -12.12
C PHE A 265 20.19 -8.72 -11.35
N THR A 266 21.29 -8.42 -12.05
CA THR A 266 22.61 -8.32 -11.43
C THR A 266 23.37 -7.03 -11.74
N ASP A 267 23.12 -6.38 -12.87
CA ASP A 267 23.97 -5.29 -13.38
C ASP A 267 23.27 -3.93 -13.40
N LEU A 268 23.51 -3.12 -12.38
CA LEU A 268 22.97 -1.76 -12.29
C LEU A 268 23.41 -0.82 -13.41
N THR A 269 24.50 -1.12 -14.14
CA THR A 269 24.96 -0.25 -15.23
C THR A 269 23.99 -0.16 -16.39
N LEU A 270 23.10 -1.15 -16.55
CA LEU A 270 22.03 -1.14 -17.55
C LEU A 270 21.05 0.02 -17.34
N LEU A 271 20.95 0.55 -16.10
CA LEU A 271 20.05 1.65 -15.73
C LEU A 271 20.67 3.04 -15.93
N ASN A 272 21.93 3.15 -16.31
CA ASN A 272 22.66 4.42 -16.33
C ASN A 272 22.09 5.51 -17.26
N LYS A 273 21.23 5.14 -18.22
CA LYS A 273 20.55 6.09 -19.11
C LYS A 273 19.24 6.63 -18.49
N MET A 274 18.72 6.02 -17.42
CA MET A 274 17.48 6.42 -16.74
C MET A 274 17.75 7.60 -15.80
N LYS A 275 18.07 8.77 -16.33
CA LYS A 275 18.48 9.94 -15.54
C LYS A 275 17.36 10.47 -14.61
N GLY A 276 16.10 10.18 -14.92
CA GLY A 276 14.93 10.56 -14.11
C GLY A 276 14.47 9.49 -13.12
N LEU A 277 15.27 8.45 -12.85
CA LEU A 277 14.90 7.34 -11.98
C LEU A 277 14.75 7.81 -10.52
N LYS A 278 13.52 7.76 -10.01
CA LYS A 278 13.14 8.19 -8.66
C LYS A 278 12.93 7.01 -7.71
N ARG A 279 12.39 5.91 -8.22
CA ARG A 279 12.06 4.72 -7.42
C ARG A 279 12.69 3.48 -8.02
N LEU A 280 13.55 2.83 -7.24
CA LEU A 280 14.24 1.61 -7.67
C LEU A 280 14.13 0.55 -6.57
N ASN A 281 13.59 -0.62 -6.92
CA ASN A 281 13.61 -1.80 -6.06
C ASN A 281 14.33 -2.95 -6.77
N VAL A 282 15.49 -3.33 -6.24
CA VAL A 282 16.30 -4.45 -6.72
C VAL A 282 16.46 -5.55 -5.67
N SER A 283 15.61 -5.55 -4.64
CA SER A 283 15.70 -6.48 -3.51
C SER A 283 15.69 -7.95 -3.96
N LYS A 284 16.34 -8.84 -3.19
CA LYS A 284 16.45 -10.28 -3.46
C LYS A 284 17.10 -10.59 -4.81
N ASN A 285 18.15 -9.83 -5.16
CA ASN A 285 18.99 -10.06 -6.32
C ASN A 285 20.47 -10.02 -5.92
N GLU A 286 21.33 -10.69 -6.65
CA GLU A 286 22.79 -10.64 -6.45
C GLU A 286 23.36 -9.47 -7.27
N ILE A 287 23.38 -8.28 -6.68
CA ILE A 287 23.77 -7.05 -7.40
C ILE A 287 25.29 -6.96 -7.56
N ARG A 288 25.74 -6.67 -8.77
CA ARG A 288 27.13 -6.47 -9.17
C ARG A 288 27.34 -5.10 -9.81
N ASN A 289 28.60 -4.70 -10.03
CA ASN A 289 28.99 -3.46 -10.73
C ASN A 289 28.39 -2.17 -10.12
N MET A 290 28.17 -2.14 -8.81
CA MET A 290 27.57 -1.02 -8.10
C MET A 290 28.36 0.28 -8.24
N ASP A 291 29.69 0.17 -8.25
CA ASP A 291 30.64 1.29 -8.39
C ASP A 291 30.47 2.07 -9.71
N ARG A 292 29.88 1.45 -10.73
CA ARG A 292 29.62 2.02 -12.05
C ARG A 292 28.19 2.52 -12.23
N PHE A 293 27.32 2.36 -11.24
CA PHE A 293 25.95 2.87 -11.29
C PHE A 293 25.93 4.39 -11.11
N LYS A 294 25.28 5.11 -12.06
CA LYS A 294 25.29 6.58 -12.14
C LYS A 294 23.92 7.21 -12.01
N ALA A 295 22.82 6.47 -12.24
CA ALA A 295 21.45 6.99 -12.22
C ALA A 295 20.91 7.11 -10.80
N VAL A 296 21.63 7.78 -9.90
CA VAL A 296 21.30 7.88 -8.47
C VAL A 296 20.84 9.26 -8.02
N GLU A 297 21.07 10.31 -8.83
CA GLU A 297 20.89 11.72 -8.40
C GLU A 297 19.44 12.10 -8.16
N GLU A 298 18.49 11.45 -8.84
CA GLU A 298 17.05 11.68 -8.70
C GLU A 298 16.36 10.65 -7.79
N LEU A 299 17.10 9.66 -7.24
CA LEU A 299 16.50 8.65 -6.38
C LEU A 299 15.91 9.26 -5.10
N GLU A 300 14.62 8.98 -4.91
CA GLU A 300 13.84 9.29 -3.73
C GLU A 300 13.60 8.03 -2.89
N ILE A 301 13.41 6.87 -3.55
CA ILE A 301 13.18 5.57 -2.91
C ILE A 301 14.15 4.56 -3.51
N PHE A 302 14.96 3.95 -2.65
CA PHE A 302 15.83 2.84 -3.03
C PHE A 302 15.65 1.65 -2.10
N LYS A 303 15.37 0.47 -2.66
CA LYS A 303 15.24 -0.80 -1.94
C LYS A 303 16.20 -1.83 -2.53
N ALA A 304 17.07 -2.35 -1.69
CA ALA A 304 18.04 -3.39 -2.02
C ALA A 304 18.22 -4.37 -0.84
N GLN A 305 17.09 -4.91 -0.36
CA GLN A 305 17.09 -5.93 0.69
C GLN A 305 17.64 -7.26 0.14
N PHE A 306 18.34 -8.03 0.96
CA PHE A 306 18.84 -9.36 0.58
C PHE A 306 19.69 -9.34 -0.70
N CYS A 307 20.55 -8.32 -0.89
CA CYS A 307 21.35 -8.15 -2.09
C CYS A 307 22.84 -8.47 -1.89
N GLN A 308 23.26 -8.95 -0.72
CA GLN A 308 24.63 -9.25 -0.35
C GLN A 308 25.59 -8.03 -0.48
N LEU A 309 25.06 -6.81 -0.30
CA LEU A 309 25.83 -5.59 -0.39
C LEU A 309 26.84 -5.47 0.78
N GLU A 310 28.09 -5.19 0.48
CA GLU A 310 29.14 -4.90 1.47
C GLU A 310 29.49 -3.40 1.50
N ASP A 311 29.26 -2.68 0.40
CA ASP A 311 29.56 -1.27 0.20
C ASP A 311 28.38 -0.54 -0.47
N ILE A 312 28.11 0.68 -0.02
CA ILE A 312 27.06 1.54 -0.54
C ILE A 312 27.58 2.91 -1.05
N LYS A 313 28.90 3.01 -1.34
CA LYS A 313 29.52 4.26 -1.80
C LYS A 313 28.94 4.79 -3.12
N PHE A 314 28.33 3.93 -3.94
CA PHE A 314 27.63 4.33 -5.15
C PHE A 314 26.46 5.30 -4.88
N LEU A 315 25.84 5.25 -3.68
CA LEU A 315 24.76 6.15 -3.28
C LEU A 315 25.23 7.57 -2.92
N ARG A 316 26.53 7.87 -2.98
CA ARG A 316 27.11 9.17 -2.54
C ARG A 316 26.39 10.40 -3.09
N LYS A 317 25.81 10.32 -4.29
CA LYS A 317 25.11 11.43 -4.95
C LYS A 317 23.58 11.35 -4.79
N ALA A 318 23.04 10.34 -4.13
CA ALA A 318 21.60 10.13 -3.94
C ALA A 318 21.03 11.02 -2.82
N THR A 319 21.27 12.33 -2.88
CA THR A 319 20.93 13.29 -1.80
C THR A 319 19.44 13.58 -1.68
N LYS A 320 18.61 13.11 -2.65
CA LYS A 320 17.16 13.24 -2.65
C LYS A 320 16.45 12.08 -1.97
N LEU A 321 17.19 11.08 -1.48
CA LEU A 321 16.58 9.92 -0.82
C LEU A 321 15.78 10.33 0.41
N VAL A 322 14.53 9.86 0.41
CA VAL A 322 13.55 9.96 1.49
C VAL A 322 13.33 8.60 2.15
N TYR A 323 13.41 7.53 1.35
CA TYR A 323 13.24 6.15 1.80
C TYR A 323 14.42 5.29 1.33
N LEU A 324 15.13 4.67 2.27
CA LEU A 324 16.23 3.75 1.98
C LEU A 324 16.05 2.44 2.76
N ASP A 325 16.03 1.32 2.03
CA ASP A 325 15.90 0.00 2.64
C ASP A 325 17.00 -0.94 2.15
N LEU A 326 17.92 -1.23 3.05
CA LEU A 326 19.10 -2.08 2.85
C LEU A 326 19.09 -3.29 3.80
N TYR A 327 17.89 -3.71 4.24
CA TYR A 327 17.71 -4.80 5.18
C TYR A 327 18.38 -6.09 4.71
N THR A 328 19.05 -6.80 5.62
CA THR A 328 19.72 -8.08 5.36
C THR A 328 20.75 -7.97 4.24
N ASN A 329 21.84 -7.27 4.53
CA ASN A 329 23.04 -7.18 3.71
C ASN A 329 24.28 -7.46 4.59
N ARG A 330 25.48 -7.06 4.15
CA ARG A 330 26.77 -7.20 4.88
C ARG A 330 27.46 -5.86 5.09
N ILE A 331 26.67 -4.79 5.23
CA ILE A 331 27.15 -3.41 5.28
C ILE A 331 27.76 -3.13 6.65
N LYS A 332 28.98 -2.56 6.66
CA LYS A 332 29.68 -2.12 7.88
C LYS A 332 29.73 -0.61 7.99
N ASP A 333 29.88 0.07 6.87
CA ASP A 333 30.07 1.52 6.80
C ASP A 333 28.90 2.20 6.12
N ILE A 334 28.15 3.01 6.86
CA ILE A 334 27.06 3.86 6.38
C ILE A 334 27.41 5.35 6.40
N SER A 335 28.67 5.73 6.62
CA SER A 335 29.12 7.13 6.72
C SER A 335 28.75 7.99 5.51
N ILE A 336 28.60 7.36 4.35
CA ILE A 336 28.18 8.00 3.11
C ILE A 336 26.78 8.64 3.22
N LEU A 337 25.90 8.15 4.11
CA LEU A 337 24.53 8.63 4.28
C LEU A 337 24.45 10.03 4.89
N LYS A 338 25.55 10.58 5.42
CA LYS A 338 25.61 11.92 6.11
C LYS A 338 25.02 13.08 5.29
N ASN A 339 24.97 12.95 3.96
CA ASN A 339 24.44 13.99 3.07
C ASN A 339 22.96 13.83 2.74
N MET A 340 22.30 12.75 3.20
CA MET A 340 20.91 12.42 2.89
C MET A 340 19.95 13.04 3.92
N LYS A 341 19.93 14.36 4.01
CA LYS A 341 19.21 15.11 5.06
C LYS A 341 17.68 15.03 4.94
N ASN A 342 17.16 14.62 3.78
CA ASN A 342 15.73 14.46 3.54
C ASN A 342 15.20 13.08 3.94
N MET A 343 16.05 12.22 4.55
CA MET A 343 15.69 10.87 4.94
C MET A 343 14.56 10.89 5.97
N VAL A 344 13.47 10.18 5.66
CA VAL A 344 12.30 10.00 6.53
C VAL A 344 12.24 8.56 7.05
N ASN A 345 12.59 7.59 6.21
CA ASN A 345 12.57 6.17 6.56
C ASN A 345 13.88 5.49 6.17
N LEU A 346 14.59 4.99 7.18
CA LEU A 346 15.85 4.27 7.01
C LEU A 346 15.78 2.89 7.64
N ASN A 347 15.89 1.86 6.82
CA ASN A 347 16.01 0.48 7.27
C ASN A 347 17.38 -0.08 6.85
N VAL A 348 18.25 -0.28 7.82
CA VAL A 348 19.56 -0.93 7.67
C VAL A 348 19.72 -2.11 8.65
N GLY A 349 18.60 -2.70 9.05
CA GLY A 349 18.58 -3.88 9.91
C GLY A 349 19.27 -5.09 9.28
N ARG A 350 19.75 -6.02 10.12
CA ARG A 350 20.49 -7.23 9.73
C ARG A 350 21.68 -6.93 8.83
N ASN A 351 22.60 -6.12 9.37
CA ASN A 351 23.88 -5.77 8.78
C ASN A 351 24.99 -5.92 9.83
N GLU A 352 26.17 -5.35 9.62
CA GLU A 352 27.32 -5.41 10.52
C GLU A 352 27.73 -3.98 10.97
N ILE A 353 26.74 -3.08 11.18
CA ILE A 353 26.93 -1.67 11.45
C ILE A 353 27.24 -1.46 12.94
N LYS A 354 28.28 -0.61 13.22
CA LYS A 354 28.66 -0.19 14.57
C LYS A 354 28.52 1.31 14.76
N ASP A 355 28.88 2.10 13.75
CA ASP A 355 28.91 3.56 13.78
C ASP A 355 27.70 4.15 13.02
N ILE A 356 26.88 4.91 13.75
CA ILE A 356 25.71 5.61 13.23
C ILE A 356 25.87 7.14 13.28
N THR A 357 27.10 7.65 13.43
CA THR A 357 27.40 9.10 13.54
C THR A 357 26.86 9.90 12.35
N CYS A 358 26.75 9.27 11.18
CA CYS A 358 26.21 9.90 9.98
C CYS A 358 24.74 10.30 10.08
N LEU A 359 23.97 9.74 11.04
CA LEU A 359 22.53 9.99 11.18
C LEU A 359 22.21 11.33 11.87
N LYS A 360 23.14 11.93 12.59
CA LYS A 360 22.94 13.11 13.48
C LYS A 360 22.23 14.31 12.83
N ASP A 361 22.36 14.47 11.51
CA ASP A 361 21.81 15.61 10.76
C ASP A 361 20.53 15.26 9.99
N MET A 362 19.98 14.04 10.14
CA MET A 362 18.76 13.57 9.48
C MET A 362 17.51 13.99 10.28
N LYS A 363 17.27 15.31 10.41
CA LYS A 363 16.24 15.87 11.28
C LYS A 363 14.80 15.48 10.93
N GLN A 364 14.54 15.00 9.70
CA GLN A 364 13.24 14.54 9.23
C GLN A 364 13.04 13.03 9.42
N LEU A 365 14.01 12.32 10.04
CA LEU A 365 13.95 10.87 10.21
C LEU A 365 12.85 10.50 11.21
N GLN A 366 11.85 9.76 10.73
CA GLN A 366 10.68 9.30 11.51
C GLN A 366 10.76 7.82 11.84
N ILE A 367 11.25 7.01 10.89
CA ILE A 367 11.30 5.55 11.03
C ILE A 367 12.75 5.11 10.87
N LEU A 368 13.28 4.45 11.89
CA LEU A 368 14.64 3.92 11.91
C LEU A 368 14.64 2.45 12.33
N SER A 369 15.13 1.56 11.47
CA SER A 369 15.45 0.19 11.84
C SER A 369 16.95 -0.07 11.75
N LEU A 370 17.51 -0.45 12.88
CA LEU A 370 18.90 -0.88 13.08
C LEU A 370 18.96 -2.29 13.69
N GLU A 371 17.86 -3.03 13.63
CA GLU A 371 17.81 -4.36 14.26
C GLU A 371 18.93 -5.29 13.79
N ASN A 372 19.41 -6.17 14.67
CA ASN A 372 20.46 -7.14 14.35
C ASN A 372 21.70 -6.48 13.71
N ASN A 373 22.34 -5.58 14.47
CA ASN A 373 23.60 -4.94 14.17
C ASN A 373 24.52 -4.98 15.42
N ASP A 374 25.61 -4.25 15.42
CA ASP A 374 26.55 -4.12 16.55
C ASP A 374 26.56 -2.70 17.14
N VAL A 375 25.44 -1.97 17.07
CA VAL A 375 25.34 -0.57 17.54
C VAL A 375 25.40 -0.53 19.06
N LYS A 376 26.24 0.40 19.59
CA LYS A 376 26.40 0.66 21.01
C LYS A 376 26.05 2.09 21.40
N ASP A 377 26.49 3.06 20.61
CA ASP A 377 26.33 4.48 20.89
C ASP A 377 25.13 5.07 20.13
N LEU A 378 24.11 5.50 20.89
CA LEU A 378 22.92 6.18 20.37
C LEU A 378 23.03 7.71 20.35
N THR A 379 24.18 8.28 20.78
CA THR A 379 24.37 9.74 20.81
C THR A 379 24.02 10.46 19.51
N PRO A 380 24.25 9.89 18.31
CA PRO A 380 23.84 10.53 17.06
C PRO A 380 22.33 10.73 16.91
N LEU A 381 21.50 10.02 17.67
CA LEU A 381 20.03 10.11 17.60
C LEU A 381 19.45 11.23 18.47
N LYS A 382 20.19 11.78 19.44
CA LYS A 382 19.68 12.63 20.52
C LYS A 382 18.86 13.86 20.10
N ASP A 383 19.09 14.37 18.89
CA ASP A 383 18.44 15.57 18.35
C ASP A 383 17.52 15.25 17.15
N LEU A 384 17.12 14.00 16.95
CA LEU A 384 16.22 13.57 15.87
C LEU A 384 14.78 13.56 16.41
N GLU A 385 14.23 14.75 16.64
CA GLU A 385 12.97 14.95 17.36
C GLU A 385 11.76 14.35 16.64
N ASP A 386 11.81 14.18 15.31
CA ASP A 386 10.72 13.59 14.50
C ASP A 386 10.66 12.04 14.60
N LEU A 387 11.61 11.38 15.27
CA LEU A 387 11.61 9.93 15.40
C LEU A 387 10.34 9.45 16.14
N CYS A 388 9.59 8.55 15.48
CA CYS A 388 8.37 7.97 16.05
C CYS A 388 8.40 6.44 16.12
N ASN A 389 9.13 5.77 15.22
CA ASN A 389 9.23 4.31 15.18
C ASN A 389 10.72 3.90 15.13
N VAL A 390 11.20 3.24 16.19
CA VAL A 390 12.63 2.92 16.36
C VAL A 390 12.78 1.45 16.70
N ASP A 391 13.39 0.69 15.80
CA ASP A 391 13.74 -0.72 16.02
C ASP A 391 15.26 -0.89 16.23
N LEU A 392 15.63 -1.24 17.44
CA LEU A 392 17.00 -1.46 17.91
C LEU A 392 17.20 -2.90 18.43
N TYR A 393 16.32 -3.82 18.06
CA TYR A 393 16.38 -5.23 18.45
C TYR A 393 17.77 -5.83 18.19
N ASN A 394 18.26 -6.61 19.13
CA ASN A 394 19.51 -7.38 19.03
C ASN A 394 20.70 -6.51 18.55
N ASN A 395 21.15 -5.65 19.49
CA ASN A 395 22.34 -4.82 19.39
C ASN A 395 23.16 -4.96 20.69
N VAL A 396 24.10 -4.06 20.94
CA VAL A 396 24.92 -4.02 22.18
C VAL A 396 24.71 -2.74 22.98
N ILE A 397 23.47 -2.25 23.00
CA ILE A 397 23.07 -0.97 23.62
C ILE A 397 22.93 -1.17 25.13
N SER A 398 23.53 -0.25 25.92
CA SER A 398 23.36 -0.20 27.38
C SER A 398 22.92 1.17 27.88
N ASN A 399 23.11 2.25 27.12
CA ASN A 399 22.81 3.62 27.52
C ASN A 399 21.66 4.19 26.63
N LEU A 400 20.51 4.45 27.27
CA LEU A 400 19.33 5.02 26.63
C LEU A 400 19.23 6.54 26.74
N LYS A 401 20.15 7.21 27.46
CA LYS A 401 20.11 8.66 27.67
C LYS A 401 19.94 9.49 26.36
N PRO A 402 20.52 9.13 25.23
CA PRO A 402 20.31 9.87 23.99
C PRO A 402 18.85 9.89 23.50
N LEU A 403 17.98 8.99 23.98
CA LEU A 403 16.56 8.93 23.61
C LEU A 403 15.67 9.79 24.54
N GLU A 404 16.19 10.31 25.65
CA GLU A 404 15.43 10.95 26.74
C GLU A 404 14.50 12.09 26.27
N HIS A 405 14.89 12.82 25.22
CA HIS A 405 14.14 13.98 24.72
C HIS A 405 13.36 13.73 23.43
N LEU A 406 13.35 12.49 22.91
CA LEU A 406 12.67 12.11 21.68
C LEU A 406 11.19 11.82 21.95
N GLY A 407 10.43 12.83 22.35
CA GLY A 407 9.07 12.71 22.87
C GLY A 407 8.06 12.09 21.90
N PHE A 408 8.28 12.12 20.58
CA PHE A 408 7.36 11.55 19.57
C PHE A 408 7.53 10.04 19.36
N ILE A 409 8.48 9.37 20.02
CA ILE A 409 8.61 7.92 19.91
C ILE A 409 7.33 7.25 20.43
N SER A 410 6.64 6.53 19.55
CA SER A 410 5.43 5.76 19.84
C SER A 410 5.67 4.25 19.82
N TYR A 411 6.64 3.80 19.03
CA TYR A 411 7.09 2.41 18.95
C TYR A 411 8.60 2.32 19.19
N LEU A 412 9.01 1.54 20.21
CA LEU A 412 10.41 1.34 20.55
C LEU A 412 10.70 -0.14 20.84
N ARG A 413 11.55 -0.75 20.03
CA ARG A 413 11.96 -2.14 20.19
C ARG A 413 13.43 -2.23 20.61
N LEU A 414 13.68 -2.78 21.79
CA LEU A 414 14.99 -2.85 22.44
C LEU A 414 15.33 -4.25 22.96
N ASP A 415 14.60 -5.29 22.52
CA ASP A 415 14.87 -6.66 22.94
C ASP A 415 16.32 -7.07 22.61
N HIS A 416 16.88 -7.98 23.40
CA HIS A 416 18.23 -8.54 23.20
C HIS A 416 19.32 -7.45 23.12
N ASN A 417 19.43 -6.63 24.18
CA ASN A 417 20.45 -5.63 24.37
C ASN A 417 21.13 -5.80 25.77
N ALA A 418 21.87 -4.81 26.21
CA ALA A 418 22.56 -4.82 27.51
C ALA A 418 22.02 -3.71 28.46
N ILE A 419 20.72 -3.45 28.43
CA ILE A 419 20.06 -2.34 29.13
C ILE A 419 19.83 -2.73 30.58
N THR A 420 20.16 -1.81 31.49
CA THR A 420 19.91 -1.91 32.94
C THR A 420 19.05 -0.77 33.46
N ASP A 421 19.17 0.44 32.89
CA ASP A 421 18.54 1.69 33.38
C ASP A 421 17.45 2.14 32.37
N LEU A 422 16.21 2.23 32.86
CA LEU A 422 15.04 2.70 32.10
C LEU A 422 14.70 4.16 32.37
N THR A 423 15.43 4.86 33.28
CA THR A 423 15.14 6.26 33.66
C THR A 423 14.97 7.19 32.46
N PRO A 424 15.78 7.09 31.37
CA PRO A 424 15.60 7.94 30.21
C PRO A 424 14.25 7.76 29.47
N LEU A 425 13.61 6.60 29.61
CA LEU A 425 12.32 6.34 28.95
C LEU A 425 11.13 7.00 29.64
N ALA A 426 11.27 7.41 30.91
CA ALA A 426 10.20 8.03 31.71
C ALA A 426 9.59 9.29 31.06
N HIS A 427 10.32 9.93 30.14
CA HIS A 427 9.92 11.16 29.45
C HIS A 427 9.19 10.90 28.10
N LEU A 428 9.18 9.66 27.60
CA LEU A 428 8.58 9.30 26.30
C LEU A 428 7.06 9.12 26.41
N LYS A 429 6.33 10.19 26.68
CA LYS A 429 4.90 10.17 27.03
C LYS A 429 3.97 9.72 25.89
N PHE A 430 4.43 9.70 24.63
CA PHE A 430 3.68 9.19 23.48
C PHE A 430 3.94 7.71 23.19
N LEU A 431 4.77 7.02 24.02
CA LEU A 431 5.11 5.63 23.80
C LEU A 431 3.89 4.72 23.98
N ARG A 432 3.54 3.95 22.91
CA ARG A 432 2.45 3.00 22.87
C ARG A 432 2.92 1.55 22.91
N SER A 433 4.06 1.27 22.30
CA SER A 433 4.63 -0.09 22.27
C SER A 433 6.10 -0.06 22.65
N LEU A 434 6.45 -0.85 23.67
CA LEU A 434 7.80 -0.98 24.18
C LEU A 434 8.15 -2.47 24.37
N THR A 435 9.22 -2.93 23.71
CA THR A 435 9.73 -4.28 23.95
C THR A 435 11.17 -4.24 24.44
N LEU A 436 11.44 -4.96 25.52
CA LEU A 436 12.70 -4.96 26.29
C LEU A 436 13.12 -6.39 26.69
N LYS A 437 12.57 -7.41 26.02
CA LYS A 437 12.90 -8.82 26.31
C LYS A 437 14.40 -9.05 26.27
N ALA A 438 14.90 -9.93 27.18
CA ALA A 438 16.28 -10.37 27.22
C ALA A 438 17.28 -9.19 27.32
N ASN A 439 17.15 -8.43 28.40
CA ASN A 439 18.06 -7.38 28.86
C ASN A 439 18.52 -7.69 30.31
N TYR A 440 19.03 -6.69 31.02
CA TYR A 440 19.49 -6.83 32.41
C TYR A 440 18.74 -5.85 33.35
N ILE A 441 17.44 -5.66 33.10
CA ILE A 441 16.58 -4.70 33.82
C ILE A 441 16.17 -5.33 35.13
N THR A 442 16.35 -4.56 36.26
CA THR A 442 15.91 -4.95 37.61
C THR A 442 14.79 -4.04 38.10
N ASP A 443 14.76 -2.75 37.66
CA ASP A 443 13.80 -1.74 38.08
C ASP A 443 12.96 -1.25 36.92
N VAL A 444 11.65 -1.39 37.02
CA VAL A 444 10.64 -0.94 36.04
C VAL A 444 9.87 0.29 36.49
N THR A 445 10.21 0.86 37.65
CA THR A 445 9.59 2.07 38.21
C THR A 445 9.55 3.26 37.22
N PRO A 446 10.57 3.49 36.39
CA PRO A 446 10.52 4.58 35.41
C PRO A 446 9.38 4.51 34.40
N LEU A 447 8.76 3.34 34.19
CA LEU A 447 7.67 3.14 33.24
C LEU A 447 6.29 3.54 33.78
N LYS A 448 6.14 3.77 35.07
CA LYS A 448 4.86 4.01 35.78
C LYS A 448 3.99 5.14 35.22
N ASP A 449 4.61 6.15 34.61
CA ASP A 449 3.92 7.36 34.13
C ASP A 449 3.70 7.33 32.59
N LEU A 450 3.93 6.21 31.92
CA LEU A 450 3.70 6.02 30.49
C LEU A 450 2.25 5.61 30.22
N GLN A 451 1.33 6.56 30.37
CA GLN A 451 -0.12 6.32 30.35
C GLN A 451 -0.67 5.85 28.98
N LEU A 452 0.02 6.13 27.88
CA LEU A 452 -0.38 5.71 26.54
C LEU A 452 0.18 4.35 26.13
N LEU A 453 0.91 3.67 27.00
CA LEU A 453 1.53 2.39 26.69
C LEU A 453 0.44 1.30 26.59
N GLU A 454 0.33 0.68 25.42
CA GLU A 454 -0.67 -0.34 25.06
C GLU A 454 -0.05 -1.76 24.98
N ALA A 455 1.26 -1.84 24.76
CA ALA A 455 2.00 -3.09 24.67
C ALA A 455 3.37 -2.96 25.35
N LEU A 456 3.64 -3.85 26.31
CA LEU A 456 4.92 -3.92 27.02
C LEU A 456 5.41 -5.37 27.05
N ARG A 457 6.68 -5.59 26.73
CA ARG A 457 7.33 -6.89 26.80
C ARG A 457 8.63 -6.82 27.60
N LEU A 458 8.72 -7.58 28.68
CA LEU A 458 9.84 -7.56 29.64
C LEU A 458 10.43 -8.94 29.93
N ASP A 459 10.01 -9.97 29.23
CA ASP A 459 10.47 -11.35 29.43
C ASP A 459 12.00 -11.44 29.48
N ASP A 460 12.53 -12.43 30.18
CA ASP A 460 13.95 -12.72 30.25
C ASP A 460 14.79 -11.52 30.82
N ASN A 461 14.25 -10.79 31.81
CA ASN A 461 14.95 -9.78 32.60
C ASN A 461 14.99 -10.20 34.09
N PRO A 462 16.00 -9.81 34.89
CA PRO A 462 16.07 -10.11 36.29
C PRO A 462 15.21 -9.16 37.17
N ILE A 463 13.94 -8.97 36.81
CA ILE A 463 13.00 -8.09 37.52
C ILE A 463 12.43 -8.86 38.70
N GLU A 464 12.60 -8.30 39.92
CA GLU A 464 12.08 -8.91 41.16
C GLU A 464 10.70 -8.33 41.57
N ASP A 465 10.43 -7.07 41.23
CA ASP A 465 9.20 -6.35 41.60
C ASP A 465 8.51 -5.76 40.37
N THR A 466 7.33 -6.25 40.06
CA THR A 466 6.44 -5.77 38.99
C THR A 466 5.23 -4.99 39.51
N SER A 467 5.11 -4.76 40.82
CA SER A 467 3.93 -4.14 41.45
C SER A 467 3.53 -2.80 40.82
N VAL A 468 4.50 -2.04 40.35
CA VAL A 468 4.33 -0.76 39.68
C VAL A 468 3.53 -0.91 38.36
N LEU A 469 3.63 -2.06 37.70
CA LEU A 469 2.96 -2.34 36.41
C LEU A 469 1.50 -2.79 36.62
N GLU A 470 1.14 -3.29 37.82
CA GLU A 470 -0.23 -3.75 38.12
C GLU A 470 -1.26 -2.61 38.04
N SER A 471 -0.83 -1.37 38.21
CA SER A 471 -1.67 -0.17 38.06
C SER A 471 -1.90 0.25 36.61
N MET A 472 -1.25 -0.38 35.64
CA MET A 472 -1.35 -0.04 34.21
C MET A 472 -2.44 -0.91 33.55
N GLU A 473 -3.46 -0.29 32.94
CA GLU A 473 -4.66 -0.98 32.41
C GLU A 473 -4.38 -2.10 31.41
N PHE A 474 -3.25 -2.08 30.71
CA PHE A 474 -2.90 -3.07 29.69
C PHE A 474 -2.15 -4.30 30.26
N TYR A 475 -1.52 -4.20 31.43
CA TYR A 475 -0.67 -5.27 32.00
C TYR A 475 -1.44 -6.58 32.24
N ASN A 476 -2.74 -6.49 32.58
CA ASN A 476 -3.60 -7.64 32.83
C ASN A 476 -3.97 -8.45 31.57
N LYS A 477 -3.50 -8.08 30.38
CA LYS A 477 -3.83 -8.79 29.12
C LYS A 477 -2.74 -9.72 28.61
N PHE A 478 -1.55 -9.73 29.19
CA PHE A 478 -0.37 -10.44 28.64
C PHE A 478 0.39 -11.30 29.67
N THR A 479 -0.22 -11.64 30.80
CA THR A 479 0.37 -12.51 31.85
C THR A 479 -0.12 -13.96 31.76
N ASP A 480 -0.40 -14.48 30.56
CA ASP A 480 -0.65 -15.92 30.33
C ASP A 480 0.40 -16.51 29.39
#